data_c070858d24cee3a4946b7bb7f71e3004
#
_entry.id   c070858d24cee3a4946b7bb7f71e3004
#
_cell.length_a   1.000
_cell.length_b   1.000
_cell.length_c   1.000
_cell.angle_alpha   90.00
_cell.angle_beta   90.00
_cell.angle_gamma   90.00
#
_symmetry.space_group_name_H-M   'P 1'
#
loop_
_entity.id
_entity.type
_entity.pdbx_description
1 polymer ?
#
loop_
_entity_poly.entity_id
_entity_poly.type
_entity_poly.pdbx_seq_one_letter_code
_entity_poly.pdbx_strand_id
1 'polypeptide(L)'
;MRICHKRSEALREKILKICMCCCVFLGVGMAQSPQEPLDEATFELIKLYQQKGLASVQEKLESYLLSPSYWLRVIGQKDVSYGYFQNARYVFVSNKAIPDLRLFKVTNQGFDLLGSSSALVAKGKGHKKLEGDLTTPIGVYDLTARLSNLPPYYGPLAFATDYPNTYDRSLKRTGSGIWIHGLPLDGNREELNTKGCIAIDNEILKKYDSLVDYKDTVVIIFEGDLHTMDATQAAQILAGLYQWKEMWQKGDLAGYLDFYDTQNFIRQDGMRYKAFAEYKSRVFAKNEEKQIKLSAIDIVPFPNEEGREMYRVNFRQDYKASLNGRVSFSSNHRKDLYVWLENGKMKILSEK
;
A
#
# COMPACT_ATOMS: atom_id res chain seq x y z
N MET A 1 54.28 -60.21 -3.59
CA MET A 1 55.02 -59.00 -3.99
C MET A 1 54.45 -58.33 -5.23
N ARG A 2 53.12 -58.46 -5.55
CA ARG A 2 52.44 -57.83 -6.72
C ARG A 2 51.28 -56.88 -6.35
N ILE A 3 50.96 -56.74 -5.10
CA ILE A 3 49.82 -55.89 -4.64
C ILE A 3 50.25 -54.49 -4.23
N CYS A 4 51.53 -54.29 -3.88
CA CYS A 4 52.01 -52.98 -3.42
C CYS A 4 52.32 -52.00 -4.57
N HIS A 5 52.57 -52.51 -5.81
CA HIS A 5 52.92 -51.64 -6.95
C HIS A 5 51.71 -50.96 -7.61
N LYS A 6 50.54 -51.58 -7.61
CA LYS A 6 49.29 -51.01 -8.20
C LYS A 6 48.68 -49.87 -7.35
N ARG A 7 48.94 -49.86 -6.03
CA ARG A 7 48.44 -48.73 -5.17
C ARG A 7 49.27 -47.46 -5.33
N SER A 8 50.52 -47.56 -5.68
CA SER A 8 51.41 -46.43 -5.90
C SER A 8 51.14 -45.67 -7.19
N GLU A 9 50.77 -46.37 -8.26
CA GLU A 9 50.42 -45.75 -9.55
C GLU A 9 49.05 -45.04 -9.49
N ALA A 10 48.05 -45.63 -8.85
CA ALA A 10 46.73 -45.03 -8.69
C ALA A 10 46.77 -43.76 -7.78
N LEU A 11 47.72 -43.72 -6.85
CA LEU A 11 47.92 -42.54 -6.01
C LEU A 11 48.66 -41.41 -6.75
N ARG A 12 49.65 -41.77 -7.62
CA ARG A 12 50.35 -40.83 -8.49
C ARG A 12 49.42 -40.20 -9.55
N GLU A 13 48.54 -40.99 -10.19
CA GLU A 13 47.53 -40.44 -11.14
C GLU A 13 46.53 -39.47 -10.44
N LYS A 14 46.08 -39.79 -9.22
CA LYS A 14 45.21 -38.87 -8.45
C LYS A 14 45.89 -37.59 -8.04
N ILE A 15 47.19 -37.65 -7.65
CA ILE A 15 47.95 -36.46 -7.29
C ILE A 15 48.26 -35.61 -8.53
N LEU A 16 48.52 -36.24 -9.70
CA LEU A 16 48.74 -35.50 -10.95
C LEU A 16 47.50 -34.82 -11.47
N LYS A 17 46.29 -35.45 -11.31
CA LYS A 17 45.01 -34.83 -11.65
C LYS A 17 44.64 -33.69 -10.69
N ILE A 18 44.99 -33.74 -9.40
CA ILE A 18 44.77 -32.68 -8.45
C ILE A 18 45.74 -31.49 -8.70
N CYS A 19 47.00 -31.74 -9.06
CA CYS A 19 47.89 -30.68 -9.46
C CYS A 19 47.56 -29.99 -10.77
N MET A 20 46.97 -30.72 -11.74
CA MET A 20 46.54 -30.14 -13.01
C MET A 20 45.26 -29.34 -12.89
N CYS A 21 44.37 -29.65 -11.93
CA CYS A 21 43.23 -28.79 -11.58
C CYS A 21 43.60 -27.54 -10.84
N CYS A 22 44.72 -27.55 -10.03
CA CYS A 22 45.15 -26.34 -9.30
C CYS A 22 45.92 -25.33 -10.18
N CYS A 23 46.47 -25.76 -11.33
CA CYS A 23 47.16 -24.85 -12.26
C CYS A 23 46.24 -24.12 -13.24
N VAL A 24 44.96 -24.53 -13.37
CA VAL A 24 43.97 -23.83 -14.23
C VAL A 24 43.24 -22.72 -13.50
N PHE A 25 43.37 -22.58 -12.15
CA PHE A 25 42.70 -21.54 -11.35
C PHE A 25 43.56 -20.29 -11.04
N LEU A 26 44.75 -20.19 -11.64
CA LEU A 26 45.59 -18.97 -11.44
C LEU A 26 45.68 -18.11 -12.70
N GLY A 27 44.63 -18.08 -13.49
CA GLY A 27 44.53 -17.29 -14.74
C GLY A 27 43.16 -16.67 -15.02
N VAL A 28 42.21 -16.69 -14.06
CA VAL A 28 41.01 -15.87 -14.16
C VAL A 28 41.39 -14.51 -13.62
N GLY A 29 41.98 -13.67 -14.47
CA GLY A 29 41.90 -12.22 -14.28
C GLY A 29 40.39 -11.95 -14.08
N MET A 30 40.04 -11.23 -12.99
CA MET A 30 38.72 -10.63 -12.87
C MET A 30 38.53 -9.79 -14.12
N ALA A 31 37.89 -10.36 -15.14
CA ALA A 31 37.28 -9.56 -16.19
C ALA A 31 36.24 -8.73 -15.44
N GLN A 32 36.57 -7.46 -15.16
CA GLN A 32 35.58 -6.45 -14.85
C GLN A 32 34.52 -6.64 -15.94
N SER A 33 33.30 -7.04 -15.53
CA SER A 33 32.15 -6.97 -16.44
C SER A 33 32.19 -5.59 -17.08
N PRO A 34 32.07 -5.46 -18.43
CA PRO A 34 32.03 -4.15 -19.03
C PRO A 34 30.92 -3.38 -18.32
N GLN A 35 31.31 -2.29 -17.63
CA GLN A 35 30.32 -1.39 -17.05
C GLN A 35 29.44 -0.96 -18.20
N GLU A 36 28.14 -1.23 -18.11
CA GLU A 36 27.19 -0.68 -19.05
C GLU A 36 27.40 0.82 -19.16
N PRO A 37 27.39 1.41 -20.35
CA PRO A 37 27.57 2.83 -20.50
C PRO A 37 26.48 3.55 -19.69
N LEU A 38 26.93 4.46 -18.81
CA LEU A 38 26.04 5.28 -18.00
C LEU A 38 25.10 6.05 -18.92
N ASP A 39 23.81 6.03 -18.63
CA ASP A 39 22.87 6.92 -19.32
C ASP A 39 23.15 8.41 -18.98
N GLU A 40 22.72 9.32 -19.85
CA GLU A 40 22.97 10.75 -19.71
C GLU A 40 22.45 11.31 -18.37
N ALA A 41 21.31 10.82 -17.88
CA ALA A 41 20.74 11.27 -16.61
C ALA A 41 21.63 10.88 -15.43
N THR A 42 22.16 9.66 -15.42
CA THR A 42 23.10 9.19 -14.40
C THR A 42 24.42 9.97 -14.47
N PHE A 43 24.92 10.24 -15.66
CA PHE A 43 26.12 11.06 -15.85
C PHE A 43 25.94 12.48 -15.27
N GLU A 44 24.84 13.16 -15.55
CA GLU A 44 24.54 14.49 -15.03
C GLU A 44 24.38 14.48 -13.48
N LEU A 45 23.83 13.42 -12.88
CA LEU A 45 23.76 13.29 -11.42
C LEU A 45 25.15 13.12 -10.79
N ILE A 46 26.03 12.33 -11.42
CA ILE A 46 27.43 12.16 -10.94
C ILE A 46 28.18 13.49 -11.05
N LYS A 47 28.03 14.22 -12.15
CA LYS A 47 28.63 15.54 -12.35
C LYS A 47 28.11 16.56 -11.32
N LEU A 48 26.79 16.54 -11.03
CA LEU A 48 26.19 17.37 -9.99
C LEU A 48 26.77 17.04 -8.61
N TYR A 49 26.94 15.75 -8.31
CA TYR A 49 27.59 15.31 -7.06
C TYR A 49 29.03 15.83 -6.94
N GLN A 50 29.83 15.69 -7.99
CA GLN A 50 31.21 16.16 -8.01
C GLN A 50 31.34 17.68 -7.83
N GLN A 51 30.41 18.44 -8.40
CA GLN A 51 30.45 19.92 -8.37
C GLN A 51 29.84 20.50 -7.10
N LYS A 52 28.76 19.92 -6.57
CA LYS A 52 27.92 20.53 -5.52
C LYS A 52 27.64 19.61 -4.31
N GLY A 53 28.11 18.36 -4.37
CA GLY A 53 27.93 17.40 -3.29
C GLY A 53 26.55 16.74 -3.21
N LEU A 54 26.36 15.90 -2.20
CA LEU A 54 25.19 15.02 -2.05
C LEU A 54 23.86 15.76 -1.90
N ALA A 55 23.86 16.91 -1.20
CA ALA A 55 22.62 17.66 -0.96
C ALA A 55 21.96 18.12 -2.26
N SER A 56 22.76 18.59 -3.24
CA SER A 56 22.25 19.02 -4.54
C SER A 56 21.71 17.86 -5.39
N VAL A 57 22.31 16.67 -5.27
CA VAL A 57 21.79 15.45 -5.91
C VAL A 57 20.47 15.05 -5.29
N GLN A 58 20.37 15.08 -3.97
CA GLN A 58 19.13 14.79 -3.27
C GLN A 58 18.00 15.76 -3.69
N GLU A 59 18.27 17.07 -3.71
CA GLU A 59 17.30 18.08 -4.16
C GLU A 59 16.85 17.82 -5.60
N LYS A 60 17.77 17.48 -6.50
CA LYS A 60 17.46 17.14 -7.89
C LYS A 60 16.57 15.89 -7.99
N LEU A 61 16.90 14.83 -7.25
CA LEU A 61 16.09 13.61 -7.20
C LEU A 61 14.70 13.87 -6.62
N GLU A 62 14.61 14.61 -5.51
CA GLU A 62 13.33 14.98 -4.90
C GLU A 62 12.46 15.82 -5.85
N SER A 63 13.07 16.68 -6.67
CA SER A 63 12.32 17.50 -7.66
C SER A 63 11.57 16.65 -8.69
N TYR A 64 12.10 15.47 -9.08
CA TYR A 64 11.38 14.55 -9.96
C TYR A 64 10.11 13.98 -9.32
N LEU A 65 10.15 13.67 -8.02
CA LEU A 65 9.02 13.12 -7.29
C LEU A 65 7.82 14.08 -7.20
N LEU A 66 8.06 15.39 -7.41
CA LEU A 66 7.01 16.42 -7.41
C LEU A 66 6.25 16.48 -8.74
N SER A 67 6.72 15.79 -9.77
CA SER A 67 6.18 15.89 -11.13
C SER A 67 5.27 14.70 -11.49
N PRO A 68 4.02 14.93 -11.92
CA PRO A 68 3.18 13.85 -12.43
C PRO A 68 3.80 13.11 -13.62
N SER A 69 4.59 13.80 -14.47
CA SER A 69 5.24 13.17 -15.64
C SER A 69 6.27 12.10 -15.25
N TYR A 70 6.97 12.27 -14.12
CA TYR A 70 7.85 11.24 -13.58
C TYR A 70 7.04 10.00 -13.19
N TRP A 71 5.94 10.19 -12.47
CA TRP A 71 5.11 9.08 -12.00
C TRP A 71 4.38 8.37 -13.15
N LEU A 72 3.95 9.09 -14.18
CA LEU A 72 3.43 8.47 -15.40
C LEU A 72 4.45 7.53 -16.05
N ARG A 73 5.73 7.90 -16.07
CA ARG A 73 6.80 7.01 -16.57
C ARG A 73 7.01 5.80 -15.66
N VAL A 74 6.95 5.98 -14.34
CA VAL A 74 7.09 4.88 -13.35
C VAL A 74 5.93 3.89 -13.44
N ILE A 75 4.70 4.40 -13.61
CA ILE A 75 3.50 3.57 -13.77
C ILE A 75 3.54 2.86 -15.12
N GLY A 76 3.92 3.56 -16.20
CA GLY A 76 4.01 3.01 -17.55
C GLY A 76 2.67 2.46 -18.03
N GLN A 77 2.67 1.20 -18.46
CA GLN A 77 1.48 0.47 -18.95
C GLN A 77 0.80 -0.39 -17.88
N LYS A 78 1.19 -0.23 -16.61
CA LYS A 78 0.61 -1.02 -15.52
C LYS A 78 -0.89 -0.70 -15.38
N ASP A 79 -1.70 -1.74 -15.27
CA ASP A 79 -3.09 -1.58 -14.85
C ASP A 79 -3.14 -1.12 -13.38
N VAL A 80 -3.74 0.02 -13.15
CA VAL A 80 -3.95 0.62 -11.82
C VAL A 80 -5.44 0.78 -11.48
N SER A 81 -6.32 0.10 -12.20
CA SER A 81 -7.77 0.24 -12.04
C SER A 81 -8.28 0.01 -10.62
N TYR A 82 -7.68 -0.94 -9.89
CA TYR A 82 -7.98 -1.20 -8.47
C TYR A 82 -7.01 -0.51 -7.52
N GLY A 83 -6.00 0.19 -8.02
CA GLY A 83 -5.05 0.95 -7.21
C GLY A 83 -3.61 0.86 -7.68
N TYR A 84 -2.77 1.71 -7.10
CA TYR A 84 -1.32 1.66 -7.20
C TYR A 84 -0.76 1.16 -5.88
N PHE A 85 0.03 0.08 -5.90
CA PHE A 85 0.48 -0.61 -4.70
C PHE A 85 2.01 -0.74 -4.66
N GLN A 86 2.61 -0.29 -3.56
CA GLN A 86 4.00 -0.58 -3.21
C GLN A 86 4.09 -1.60 -2.07
N ASN A 87 3.04 -1.78 -1.29
CA ASN A 87 3.01 -2.64 -0.11
C ASN A 87 2.01 -3.78 -0.24
N ALA A 88 0.73 -3.52 -0.53
CA ALA A 88 -0.27 -4.57 -0.64
C ALA A 88 0.04 -5.50 -1.83
N ARG A 89 -0.17 -6.81 -1.60
CA ARG A 89 0.08 -7.87 -2.58
C ARG A 89 -1.19 -8.52 -3.09
N TYR A 90 -2.29 -8.36 -2.35
CA TYR A 90 -3.58 -8.94 -2.67
C TYR A 90 -4.69 -7.91 -2.49
N VAL A 91 -5.69 -8.00 -3.35
CA VAL A 91 -6.88 -7.15 -3.30
C VAL A 91 -8.11 -8.03 -3.39
N PHE A 92 -8.95 -7.99 -2.36
CA PHE A 92 -10.33 -8.45 -2.45
C PHE A 92 -11.20 -7.35 -3.00
N VAL A 93 -12.06 -7.70 -3.94
CA VAL A 93 -13.03 -6.78 -4.54
C VAL A 93 -14.42 -7.40 -4.43
N SER A 94 -15.35 -6.72 -3.75
CA SER A 94 -16.71 -7.20 -3.50
C SER A 94 -17.73 -6.19 -3.95
N ASN A 95 -18.67 -6.62 -4.81
CA ASN A 95 -19.86 -5.86 -5.18
C ASN A 95 -21.05 -6.33 -4.35
N LYS A 96 -21.61 -5.46 -3.53
CA LYS A 96 -22.79 -5.83 -2.74
C LYS A 96 -24.12 -5.75 -3.49
N ALA A 97 -24.17 -5.08 -4.66
CA ALA A 97 -25.39 -5.05 -5.50
C ALA A 97 -25.59 -6.37 -6.27
N ILE A 98 -24.49 -7.00 -6.69
CA ILE A 98 -24.46 -8.37 -7.25
C ILE A 98 -23.45 -9.13 -6.37
N PRO A 99 -23.91 -9.71 -5.23
CA PRO A 99 -23.02 -10.15 -4.17
C PRO A 99 -21.96 -11.15 -4.65
N ASP A 100 -20.73 -10.66 -4.77
CA ASP A 100 -19.56 -11.44 -5.15
C ASP A 100 -18.36 -11.11 -4.28
N LEU A 101 -17.32 -11.95 -4.33
CA LEU A 101 -16.00 -11.67 -3.80
C LEU A 101 -14.96 -12.20 -4.79
N ARG A 102 -14.14 -11.32 -5.31
CA ARG A 102 -13.03 -11.63 -6.21
C ARG A 102 -11.72 -11.37 -5.51
N LEU A 103 -10.74 -12.26 -5.71
CA LEU A 103 -9.39 -12.11 -5.20
C LEU A 103 -8.42 -11.87 -6.34
N PHE A 104 -7.65 -10.81 -6.26
CA PHE A 104 -6.59 -10.45 -7.20
C PHE A 104 -5.23 -10.46 -6.50
N LYS A 105 -4.21 -10.88 -7.24
CA LYS A 105 -2.80 -10.68 -6.90
C LYS A 105 -2.28 -9.44 -7.60
N VAL A 106 -1.62 -8.58 -6.85
CA VAL A 106 -0.92 -7.41 -7.41
C VAL A 106 0.37 -7.87 -8.05
N THR A 107 0.59 -7.47 -9.29
CA THR A 107 1.77 -7.83 -10.09
C THR A 107 2.45 -6.58 -10.66
N ASN A 108 3.57 -6.75 -11.34
CA ASN A 108 4.24 -5.65 -12.03
C ASN A 108 3.44 -5.10 -13.22
N GLN A 109 2.47 -5.86 -13.74
CA GLN A 109 1.62 -5.48 -14.88
C GLN A 109 0.24 -4.98 -14.45
N GLY A 110 -0.14 -5.16 -13.18
CA GLY A 110 -1.46 -4.83 -12.66
C GLY A 110 -2.03 -5.93 -11.78
N PHE A 111 -3.12 -6.58 -12.19
CA PHE A 111 -3.88 -7.49 -11.36
C PHE A 111 -4.16 -8.84 -12.04
N ASP A 112 -3.74 -9.92 -11.39
CA ASP A 112 -4.06 -11.29 -11.80
C ASP A 112 -5.25 -11.80 -10.98
N LEU A 113 -6.34 -12.17 -11.61
CA LEU A 113 -7.50 -12.77 -10.94
C LEU A 113 -7.17 -14.19 -10.47
N LEU A 114 -7.16 -14.42 -9.15
CA LEU A 114 -6.91 -15.73 -8.54
C LEU A 114 -8.17 -16.54 -8.30
N GLY A 115 -9.31 -15.88 -8.20
CA GLY A 115 -10.60 -16.52 -8.01
C GLY A 115 -11.76 -15.54 -7.85
N SER A 116 -12.96 -16.08 -8.05
CA SER A 116 -14.23 -15.38 -7.84
C SER A 116 -15.22 -16.33 -7.18
N SER A 117 -16.06 -15.80 -6.32
CA SER A 117 -17.13 -16.53 -5.62
C SER A 117 -18.37 -15.67 -5.56
N SER A 118 -19.55 -16.29 -5.65
CA SER A 118 -20.75 -15.65 -5.13
C SER A 118 -20.59 -15.42 -3.61
N ALA A 119 -21.24 -14.40 -3.12
CA ALA A 119 -21.18 -14.03 -1.71
C ALA A 119 -22.57 -13.79 -1.13
N LEU A 120 -22.65 -13.78 0.19
CA LEU A 120 -23.80 -13.27 0.91
C LEU A 120 -23.36 -12.01 1.66
N VAL A 121 -24.14 -10.95 1.55
CA VAL A 121 -23.93 -9.66 2.21
C VAL A 121 -25.17 -9.27 3.01
N ALA A 122 -25.12 -8.16 3.73
CA ALA A 122 -26.26 -7.65 4.48
C ALA A 122 -27.37 -7.11 3.54
N LYS A 123 -28.59 -7.00 4.04
CA LYS A 123 -29.78 -6.51 3.29
C LYS A 123 -29.74 -5.03 2.98
N GLY A 124 -29.06 -4.25 3.87
CA GLY A 124 -29.04 -2.79 3.79
C GLY A 124 -28.32 -2.30 2.54
N LYS A 125 -28.90 -1.29 1.91
CA LYS A 125 -28.29 -0.58 0.79
C LYS A 125 -27.44 0.59 1.27
N GLY A 126 -26.57 1.07 0.40
CA GLY A 126 -25.68 2.19 0.70
C GLY A 126 -24.61 1.84 1.72
N HIS A 127 -24.11 2.85 2.39
CA HIS A 127 -23.00 2.71 3.35
C HIS A 127 -23.49 2.32 4.74
N LYS A 128 -22.74 1.45 5.43
CA LYS A 128 -22.98 1.20 6.85
C LYS A 128 -22.69 2.46 7.68
N LYS A 129 -23.67 2.88 8.51
CA LYS A 129 -23.59 4.11 9.32
C LYS A 129 -23.58 3.82 10.81
N LEU A 130 -24.43 2.89 11.26
CA LEU A 130 -24.61 2.59 12.68
C LEU A 130 -24.48 1.09 12.95
N GLU A 131 -24.11 0.75 14.18
CA GLU A 131 -24.19 -0.62 14.66
C GLU A 131 -25.64 -1.13 14.54
N GLY A 132 -25.79 -2.37 14.08
CA GLY A 132 -27.13 -2.99 13.94
C GLY A 132 -27.93 -2.54 12.72
N ASP A 133 -27.46 -1.68 11.84
CA ASP A 133 -28.16 -1.21 10.64
C ASP A 133 -28.29 -2.25 9.52
N LEU A 134 -27.77 -3.46 9.74
CA LEU A 134 -27.81 -4.60 8.81
C LEU A 134 -27.27 -4.26 7.42
N THR A 135 -26.21 -3.46 7.38
CA THR A 135 -25.59 -2.97 6.13
C THR A 135 -24.12 -3.40 6.07
N THR A 136 -23.69 -3.92 4.92
CA THR A 136 -22.27 -4.12 4.61
C THR A 136 -21.67 -2.76 4.23
N PRO A 137 -20.51 -2.35 4.81
CA PRO A 137 -19.95 -1.05 4.51
C PRO A 137 -19.47 -0.95 3.06
N ILE A 138 -19.42 0.26 2.53
CA ILE A 138 -18.80 0.61 1.25
C ILE A 138 -17.47 1.32 1.57
N GLY A 139 -16.38 1.00 0.86
CA GLY A 139 -15.10 1.65 1.07
C GLY A 139 -13.91 0.71 0.86
N VAL A 140 -12.78 1.12 1.41
CA VAL A 140 -11.51 0.38 1.35
C VAL A 140 -11.07 0.06 2.77
N TYR A 141 -10.79 -1.21 3.04
CA TYR A 141 -10.47 -1.74 4.36
C TYR A 141 -9.21 -2.58 4.32
N ASP A 142 -8.40 -2.52 5.37
CA ASP A 142 -7.31 -3.46 5.58
C ASP A 142 -7.82 -4.71 6.31
N LEU A 143 -7.23 -5.87 6.05
CA LEU A 143 -7.43 -7.03 6.90
C LEU A 143 -6.55 -6.90 8.15
N THR A 144 -7.15 -7.08 9.32
CA THR A 144 -6.46 -6.88 10.61
C THR A 144 -6.10 -8.16 11.31
N ALA A 145 -6.85 -9.23 11.05
CA ALA A 145 -6.65 -10.53 11.67
C ALA A 145 -7.20 -11.67 10.80
N ARG A 146 -6.54 -12.81 10.86
CA ARG A 146 -7.08 -14.11 10.50
C ARG A 146 -7.61 -14.78 11.76
N LEU A 147 -8.89 -15.10 11.80
CA LEU A 147 -9.59 -15.67 12.94
C LEU A 147 -9.81 -17.17 12.71
N SER A 148 -9.59 -17.97 13.75
CA SER A 148 -9.85 -19.40 13.79
C SER A 148 -10.59 -19.76 15.09
N ASN A 149 -11.07 -20.97 15.21
CA ASN A 149 -11.86 -21.45 16.37
C ASN A 149 -13.12 -20.61 16.61
N LEU A 150 -13.78 -20.23 15.52
CA LEU A 150 -15.02 -19.48 15.53
C LEU A 150 -16.23 -20.38 15.80
N PRO A 151 -17.36 -19.81 16.26
CA PRO A 151 -18.63 -20.54 16.26
C PRO A 151 -18.93 -21.12 14.87
N PRO A 152 -19.51 -22.34 14.77
CA PRO A 152 -19.76 -23.02 13.50
C PRO A 152 -20.50 -22.21 12.45
N TYR A 153 -21.30 -21.24 12.88
CA TYR A 153 -22.03 -20.30 12.01
C TYR A 153 -21.12 -19.51 11.05
N TYR A 154 -19.88 -19.22 11.44
CA TYR A 154 -18.94 -18.43 10.63
C TYR A 154 -18.02 -19.28 9.73
N GLY A 155 -18.26 -20.59 9.65
CA GLY A 155 -17.44 -21.50 8.87
C GLY A 155 -16.07 -21.79 9.48
N PRO A 156 -15.08 -22.23 8.68
CA PRO A 156 -13.79 -22.73 9.20
C PRO A 156 -12.85 -21.62 9.71
N LEU A 157 -12.98 -20.42 9.18
CA LEU A 157 -12.15 -19.26 9.53
C LEU A 157 -12.82 -17.94 9.08
N ALA A 158 -12.23 -16.82 9.47
CA ALA A 158 -12.61 -15.51 8.97
C ALA A 158 -11.41 -14.57 8.87
N PHE A 159 -11.53 -13.55 8.00
CA PHE A 159 -10.66 -12.39 7.96
C PHE A 159 -11.40 -11.17 8.49
N ALA A 160 -10.87 -10.55 9.53
CA ALA A 160 -11.45 -9.34 10.11
C ALA A 160 -10.94 -8.11 9.35
N THR A 161 -11.85 -7.15 9.10
CA THR A 161 -11.50 -5.85 8.52
C THR A 161 -11.28 -4.80 9.60
N ASP A 162 -10.66 -3.65 9.23
CA ASP A 162 -10.47 -2.49 10.09
C ASP A 162 -11.69 -1.55 10.15
N TYR A 163 -12.89 -2.01 9.71
CA TYR A 163 -14.11 -1.23 9.84
C TYR A 163 -14.45 -0.95 11.32
N PRO A 164 -14.78 0.30 11.71
CA PRO A 164 -14.74 1.53 10.91
C PRO A 164 -13.30 2.02 10.70
N ASN A 165 -12.93 2.32 9.44
CA ASN A 165 -11.62 2.85 9.10
C ASN A 165 -11.46 4.32 9.55
N THR A 166 -10.36 4.99 9.20
CA THR A 166 -10.10 6.40 9.57
C THR A 166 -11.20 7.34 9.06
N TYR A 167 -11.65 7.16 7.81
CA TYR A 167 -12.69 8.00 7.22
C TYR A 167 -14.06 7.75 7.85
N ASP A 168 -14.42 6.48 8.08
CA ASP A 168 -15.65 6.11 8.77
C ASP A 168 -15.75 6.76 10.16
N ARG A 169 -14.65 6.72 10.93
CA ARG A 169 -14.57 7.36 12.25
C ARG A 169 -14.72 8.87 12.18
N SER A 170 -14.12 9.53 11.18
CA SER A 170 -14.27 10.97 10.98
C SER A 170 -15.73 11.36 10.75
N LEU A 171 -16.50 10.48 10.10
CA LEU A 171 -17.93 10.62 9.85
C LEU A 171 -18.81 10.07 10.99
N LYS A 172 -18.20 9.67 12.14
CA LYS A 172 -18.89 9.12 13.32
C LYS A 172 -19.69 7.85 13.03
N ARG A 173 -19.25 7.05 12.04
CA ARG A 173 -19.84 5.74 11.77
C ARG A 173 -19.46 4.77 12.87
N THR A 174 -20.39 3.88 13.23
CA THR A 174 -20.23 2.97 14.39
C THR A 174 -20.41 1.51 13.99
N GLY A 175 -20.15 0.60 14.94
CA GLY A 175 -20.16 -0.84 14.77
C GLY A 175 -18.74 -1.40 14.62
N SER A 176 -18.66 -2.72 14.55
CA SER A 176 -17.41 -3.49 14.44
C SER A 176 -17.71 -4.88 13.90
N GLY A 177 -16.69 -5.74 13.80
CA GLY A 177 -16.89 -7.15 13.46
C GLY A 177 -17.36 -7.38 12.02
N ILE A 178 -16.91 -6.57 11.08
CA ILE A 178 -17.12 -6.80 9.65
C ILE A 178 -16.03 -7.75 9.17
N TRP A 179 -16.42 -8.95 8.76
CA TRP A 179 -15.54 -10.06 8.40
C TRP A 179 -15.83 -10.57 6.99
N ILE A 180 -14.82 -11.16 6.37
CA ILE A 180 -14.98 -12.12 5.28
C ILE A 180 -14.91 -13.50 5.94
N HIS A 181 -16.00 -14.31 5.86
CA HIS A 181 -16.08 -15.60 6.57
C HIS A 181 -16.78 -16.67 5.73
N GLY A 182 -16.78 -17.89 6.21
CA GLY A 182 -17.42 -19.04 5.57
C GLY A 182 -18.92 -19.16 5.84
N LEU A 183 -19.53 -20.18 5.26
CA LEU A 183 -20.89 -20.61 5.52
C LEU A 183 -20.93 -21.54 6.75
N PRO A 184 -22.08 -21.67 7.45
CA PRO A 184 -22.22 -22.56 8.59
C PRO A 184 -21.76 -23.98 8.31
N LEU A 185 -20.99 -24.57 9.27
CA LEU A 185 -20.40 -25.90 9.10
C LEU A 185 -21.43 -27.03 9.16
N ASP A 186 -22.59 -26.81 9.79
CA ASP A 186 -23.71 -27.73 9.84
C ASP A 186 -24.61 -27.67 8.61
N GLY A 187 -24.28 -26.77 7.64
CA GLY A 187 -25.06 -26.55 6.44
C GLY A 187 -26.39 -25.84 6.66
N ASN A 188 -26.74 -25.52 7.93
CA ASN A 188 -28.02 -24.94 8.26
C ASN A 188 -27.93 -23.41 8.32
N ARG A 189 -28.46 -22.76 7.28
CA ARG A 189 -28.53 -21.29 7.22
C ARG A 189 -29.99 -20.86 6.97
N GLU A 190 -30.63 -20.39 8.02
CA GLU A 190 -32.00 -19.88 7.95
C GLU A 190 -32.08 -18.53 7.20
N GLU A 191 -31.04 -17.69 7.31
CA GLU A 191 -31.00 -16.37 6.69
C GLU A 191 -30.08 -16.36 5.46
N LEU A 192 -30.59 -15.89 4.32
CA LEU A 192 -29.82 -15.69 3.06
C LEU A 192 -28.95 -14.42 3.08
N ASN A 193 -28.89 -13.70 4.19
CA ASN A 193 -28.17 -12.44 4.34
C ASN A 193 -27.30 -12.45 5.61
N THR A 194 -26.28 -11.59 5.63
CA THR A 194 -25.46 -11.34 6.81
C THR A 194 -25.96 -10.12 7.59
N LYS A 195 -25.33 -9.83 8.72
CA LYS A 195 -25.56 -8.60 9.49
C LYS A 195 -24.56 -7.47 9.17
N GLY A 196 -23.73 -7.65 8.12
CA GLY A 196 -22.69 -6.70 7.69
C GLY A 196 -21.47 -7.36 7.08
N CYS A 197 -21.22 -8.61 7.36
CA CYS A 197 -20.10 -9.40 6.85
C CYS A 197 -20.27 -9.78 5.36
N ILE A 198 -19.21 -10.33 4.78
CA ILE A 198 -19.22 -11.00 3.48
C ILE A 198 -19.01 -12.48 3.73
N ALA A 199 -20.00 -13.34 3.42
CA ALA A 199 -19.89 -14.78 3.59
C ALA A 199 -19.77 -15.47 2.23
N ILE A 200 -18.82 -16.40 2.11
CA ILE A 200 -18.53 -17.17 0.89
C ILE A 200 -18.44 -18.65 1.17
N ASP A 201 -18.38 -19.45 0.12
CA ASP A 201 -18.18 -20.91 0.22
C ASP A 201 -16.92 -21.26 1.03
N ASN A 202 -17.02 -22.31 1.85
CA ASN A 202 -15.96 -22.72 2.77
C ASN A 202 -14.69 -23.20 2.08
N GLU A 203 -14.80 -23.91 0.96
CA GLU A 203 -13.64 -24.43 0.23
C GLU A 203 -12.94 -23.30 -0.52
N ILE A 204 -13.69 -22.35 -1.07
CA ILE A 204 -13.14 -21.15 -1.68
C ILE A 204 -12.43 -20.29 -0.63
N LEU A 205 -13.02 -20.12 0.55
CA LEU A 205 -12.40 -19.37 1.65
C LEU A 205 -11.08 -20.01 2.11
N LYS A 206 -11.03 -21.35 2.25
CA LYS A 206 -9.79 -22.08 2.56
C LYS A 206 -8.73 -21.92 1.47
N LYS A 207 -9.15 -21.95 0.19
CA LYS A 207 -8.24 -21.66 -0.93
C LYS A 207 -7.67 -20.26 -0.82
N TYR A 208 -8.49 -19.24 -0.54
CA TYR A 208 -8.01 -17.88 -0.38
C TYR A 208 -7.06 -17.74 0.82
N ASP A 209 -7.38 -18.37 1.94
CA ASP A 209 -6.52 -18.41 3.13
C ASP A 209 -5.13 -18.97 2.85
N SER A 210 -5.02 -19.96 1.95
CA SER A 210 -3.72 -20.53 1.55
C SER A 210 -2.89 -19.62 0.63
N LEU A 211 -3.51 -18.60 0.02
CA LEU A 211 -2.88 -17.72 -0.96
C LEU A 211 -2.45 -16.38 -0.35
N VAL A 212 -3.23 -15.82 0.59
CA VAL A 212 -3.06 -14.46 1.06
C VAL A 212 -2.37 -14.36 2.42
N ASP A 213 -1.52 -13.35 2.61
CA ASP A 213 -1.22 -12.83 3.93
C ASP A 213 -2.19 -11.67 4.22
N TYR A 214 -2.96 -11.79 5.30
CA TYR A 214 -3.93 -10.74 5.66
C TYR A 214 -3.26 -9.37 5.92
N LYS A 215 -1.99 -9.34 6.30
CA LYS A 215 -1.24 -8.11 6.62
C LYS A 215 -0.92 -7.24 5.39
N ASP A 216 -0.90 -7.84 4.22
CA ASP A 216 -0.63 -7.16 2.95
C ASP A 216 -1.81 -7.29 1.96
N THR A 217 -3.01 -7.42 2.51
CA THR A 217 -4.26 -7.58 1.76
C THR A 217 -5.23 -6.43 2.05
N VAL A 218 -5.75 -5.84 0.97
CA VAL A 218 -6.75 -4.77 0.98
C VAL A 218 -8.09 -5.30 0.50
N VAL A 219 -9.19 -4.78 1.02
CA VAL A 219 -10.56 -5.12 0.62
C VAL A 219 -11.26 -3.88 0.09
N ILE A 220 -11.73 -3.92 -1.16
CA ILE A 220 -12.56 -2.90 -1.78
C ILE A 220 -14.01 -3.42 -1.78
N ILE A 221 -14.92 -2.69 -1.13
CA ILE A 221 -16.34 -3.02 -1.09
C ILE A 221 -17.12 -1.87 -1.73
N PHE A 222 -17.94 -2.17 -2.74
CA PHE A 222 -18.74 -1.18 -3.47
C PHE A 222 -20.15 -1.68 -3.74
N GLU A 223 -21.03 -0.80 -4.22
CA GLU A 223 -22.40 -1.10 -4.61
C GLU A 223 -22.69 -0.51 -5.99
N GLY A 224 -23.02 -1.36 -6.96
CA GLY A 224 -23.25 -0.94 -8.34
C GLY A 224 -21.97 -0.84 -9.15
N ASP A 225 -21.65 0.33 -9.66
CA ASP A 225 -20.46 0.56 -10.46
C ASP A 225 -19.24 0.92 -9.59
N LEU A 226 -18.11 0.30 -9.88
CA LEU A 226 -16.85 0.62 -9.23
C LEU A 226 -16.17 1.75 -9.98
N HIS A 227 -15.95 2.86 -9.30
CA HIS A 227 -15.01 3.88 -9.78
C HIS A 227 -13.60 3.30 -9.81
N THR A 228 -12.97 3.30 -10.98
CA THR A 228 -11.61 2.83 -11.19
C THR A 228 -10.64 4.00 -11.32
N MET A 229 -9.36 3.76 -11.07
CA MET A 229 -8.30 4.76 -11.20
C MET A 229 -7.53 4.56 -12.51
N ASP A 230 -7.16 5.63 -13.17
CA ASP A 230 -6.23 5.61 -14.30
C ASP A 230 -4.79 6.03 -13.90
N ALA A 231 -3.85 5.86 -14.83
CA ALA A 231 -2.44 6.20 -14.60
C ALA A 231 -2.23 7.70 -14.34
N THR A 232 -3.06 8.57 -14.93
CA THR A 232 -2.98 10.02 -14.76
C THR A 232 -3.38 10.42 -13.35
N GLN A 233 -4.48 9.88 -12.87
CA GLN A 233 -4.98 10.10 -11.50
C GLN A 233 -3.97 9.60 -10.47
N ALA A 234 -3.44 8.38 -10.66
CA ALA A 234 -2.40 7.81 -9.78
C ALA A 234 -1.14 8.71 -9.74
N ALA A 235 -0.68 9.18 -10.90
CA ALA A 235 0.50 10.05 -11.01
C ALA A 235 0.27 11.42 -10.36
N GLN A 236 -0.92 12.01 -10.50
CA GLN A 236 -1.29 13.28 -9.87
C GLN A 236 -1.32 13.15 -8.35
N ILE A 237 -1.87 12.05 -7.81
CA ILE A 237 -1.92 11.80 -6.37
C ILE A 237 -0.52 11.56 -5.81
N LEU A 238 0.33 10.76 -6.49
CA LEU A 238 1.72 10.53 -6.07
C LEU A 238 2.52 11.83 -6.05
N ALA A 239 2.46 12.62 -7.11
CA ALA A 239 3.13 13.93 -7.16
C ALA A 239 2.59 14.87 -6.07
N GLY A 240 1.27 14.94 -5.89
CA GLY A 240 0.63 15.74 -4.85
C GLY A 240 1.05 15.33 -3.45
N LEU A 241 1.19 14.05 -3.18
CA LEU A 241 1.67 13.53 -1.89
C LEU A 241 3.10 13.99 -1.59
N TYR A 242 3.99 13.98 -2.59
CA TYR A 242 5.37 14.47 -2.42
C TYR A 242 5.44 16.00 -2.36
N GLN A 243 4.60 16.73 -3.07
CA GLN A 243 4.45 18.18 -2.95
C GLN A 243 3.95 18.57 -1.55
N TRP A 244 2.92 17.88 -1.02
CA TRP A 244 2.43 18.06 0.35
C TRP A 244 3.54 17.81 1.39
N LYS A 245 4.32 16.73 1.24
CA LYS A 245 5.50 16.43 2.06
C LYS A 245 6.51 17.56 2.00
N GLU A 246 6.80 18.08 0.82
CA GLU A 246 7.78 19.15 0.59
C GLU A 246 7.39 20.45 1.33
N MET A 247 6.11 20.88 1.21
CA MET A 247 5.62 22.05 1.94
C MET A 247 5.79 21.89 3.45
N TRP A 248 5.47 20.70 3.96
CA TRP A 248 5.68 20.41 5.38
C TRP A 248 7.15 20.46 5.78
N GLN A 249 8.02 19.86 4.98
CA GLN A 249 9.46 19.79 5.24
C GLN A 249 10.12 21.18 5.19
N LYS A 250 9.71 22.02 4.22
CA LYS A 250 10.18 23.41 4.09
C LYS A 250 9.61 24.39 5.12
N GLY A 251 8.59 23.98 5.86
CA GLY A 251 7.91 24.88 6.82
C GLY A 251 6.95 25.88 6.14
N ASP A 252 6.57 25.64 4.89
CA ASP A 252 5.56 26.45 4.19
C ASP A 252 4.16 26.05 4.64
N LEU A 253 3.65 26.74 5.66
CA LEU A 253 2.32 26.51 6.20
C LEU A 253 1.21 26.78 5.19
N ALA A 254 1.32 27.82 4.40
CA ALA A 254 0.28 28.18 3.43
C ALA A 254 0.19 27.14 2.32
N GLY A 255 1.34 26.77 1.73
CA GLY A 255 1.42 25.70 0.74
C GLY A 255 0.97 24.34 1.29
N TYR A 256 1.30 24.03 2.56
CA TYR A 256 0.83 22.82 3.23
C TYR A 256 -0.70 22.78 3.38
N LEU A 257 -1.30 23.88 3.85
CA LEU A 257 -2.75 23.97 4.08
C LEU A 257 -3.56 24.01 2.79
N ASP A 258 -2.97 24.43 1.65
CA ASP A 258 -3.64 24.40 0.34
C ASP A 258 -3.97 22.97 -0.13
N PHE A 259 -3.32 21.96 0.42
CA PHE A 259 -3.69 20.55 0.15
C PHE A 259 -4.96 20.09 0.84
N TYR A 260 -5.53 20.85 1.76
CA TYR A 260 -6.71 20.44 2.52
C TYR A 260 -7.99 21.08 1.96
N ASP A 261 -9.04 20.27 1.86
CA ASP A 261 -10.36 20.79 1.51
C ASP A 261 -10.91 21.63 2.65
N THR A 262 -11.04 22.95 2.42
CA THR A 262 -11.44 23.88 3.47
C THR A 262 -12.87 23.71 3.97
N GLN A 263 -13.74 23.13 3.15
CA GLN A 263 -15.16 22.94 3.46
C GLN A 263 -15.45 21.54 4.04
N ASN A 264 -14.81 20.51 3.49
CA ASN A 264 -15.16 19.11 3.77
C ASN A 264 -14.14 18.41 4.68
N PHE A 265 -12.95 19.00 4.92
CA PHE A 265 -11.94 18.37 5.74
C PHE A 265 -12.44 18.09 7.17
N ILE A 266 -12.25 16.83 7.58
CA ILE A 266 -12.51 16.38 8.94
C ILE A 266 -11.46 15.35 9.35
N ARG A 267 -10.66 15.62 10.38
CA ARG A 267 -9.68 14.69 10.93
C ARG A 267 -10.39 13.55 11.67
N GLN A 268 -9.72 12.42 11.83
CA GLN A 268 -10.26 11.21 12.48
C GLN A 268 -10.95 11.49 13.84
N ASP A 269 -10.48 12.46 14.61
CA ASP A 269 -11.03 12.86 15.91
C ASP A 269 -12.17 13.90 15.83
N GLY A 270 -12.61 14.23 14.63
CA GLY A 270 -13.68 15.19 14.38
C GLY A 270 -13.22 16.64 14.24
N MET A 271 -11.91 16.92 14.29
CA MET A 271 -11.37 18.27 14.09
C MET A 271 -11.60 18.74 12.65
N ARG A 272 -12.28 19.87 12.48
CA ARG A 272 -12.52 20.49 11.17
C ARG A 272 -11.41 21.44 10.77
N TYR A 273 -11.40 21.86 9.50
CA TYR A 273 -10.34 22.63 8.85
C TYR A 273 -9.86 23.83 9.67
N LYS A 274 -10.75 24.70 10.15
CA LYS A 274 -10.35 25.91 10.90
C LYS A 274 -9.49 25.59 12.12
N ALA A 275 -9.97 24.69 12.97
CA ALA A 275 -9.24 24.27 14.17
C ALA A 275 -7.95 23.52 13.81
N PHE A 276 -7.96 22.75 12.73
CA PHE A 276 -6.78 22.07 12.20
C PHE A 276 -5.72 23.06 11.70
N ALA A 277 -6.10 24.10 10.97
CA ALA A 277 -5.19 25.14 10.49
C ALA A 277 -4.53 25.89 11.66
N GLU A 278 -5.31 26.24 12.70
CA GLU A 278 -4.78 26.83 13.93
C GLU A 278 -3.82 25.90 14.67
N TYR A 279 -4.15 24.60 14.74
CA TYR A 279 -3.25 23.60 15.31
C TYR A 279 -1.93 23.50 14.51
N LYS A 280 -2.01 23.40 13.19
CA LYS A 280 -0.82 23.32 12.32
C LYS A 280 0.02 24.60 12.37
N SER A 281 -0.59 25.78 12.47
CA SER A 281 0.13 27.04 12.67
C SER A 281 1.04 26.99 13.89
N ARG A 282 0.56 26.47 15.02
CA ARG A 282 1.39 26.29 16.23
C ARG A 282 2.51 25.26 16.03
N VAL A 283 2.25 24.20 15.26
CA VAL A 283 3.29 23.18 14.96
C VAL A 283 4.38 23.75 14.06
N PHE A 284 4.00 24.50 13.03
CA PHE A 284 4.97 25.11 12.09
C PHE A 284 5.79 26.24 12.75
N ALA A 285 5.20 26.97 13.69
CA ALA A 285 5.87 28.04 14.43
C ALA A 285 7.09 27.58 15.27
N LYS A 286 7.25 26.26 15.50
CA LYS A 286 8.42 25.73 16.22
C LYS A 286 9.75 25.89 15.47
N ASN A 287 9.69 26.18 14.17
CA ASN A 287 10.85 26.41 13.30
C ASN A 287 11.91 25.31 13.35
N GLU A 288 11.46 24.05 13.43
CA GLU A 288 12.29 22.86 13.46
C GLU A 288 12.68 22.44 12.02
N GLU A 289 13.92 21.97 11.87
CA GLU A 289 14.32 21.25 10.66
C GLU A 289 13.59 19.91 10.59
N LYS A 290 12.95 19.60 9.46
CA LYS A 290 12.16 18.39 9.30
C LYS A 290 12.73 17.50 8.19
N GLN A 291 12.88 16.23 8.49
CA GLN A 291 13.19 15.18 7.53
C GLN A 291 12.00 14.22 7.47
N ILE A 292 11.43 14.05 6.28
CA ILE A 292 10.25 13.21 6.07
C ILE A 292 10.55 12.25 4.92
N LYS A 293 10.41 10.94 5.19
CA LYS A 293 10.49 9.90 4.17
C LYS A 293 9.14 9.20 4.07
N LEU A 294 8.71 8.96 2.85
CA LEU A 294 7.50 8.21 2.54
C LEU A 294 7.90 6.90 1.87
N SER A 295 7.26 5.81 2.26
CA SER A 295 7.49 4.47 1.69
C SER A 295 6.25 3.60 1.81
N ALA A 296 6.23 2.48 1.12
CA ALA A 296 5.10 1.54 1.14
C ALA A 296 3.77 2.25 0.84
N ILE A 297 3.75 3.03 -0.26
CA ILE A 297 2.61 3.85 -0.66
C ILE A 297 1.62 2.96 -1.42
N ASP A 298 0.39 2.92 -0.93
CA ASP A 298 -0.74 2.30 -1.61
C ASP A 298 -1.81 3.37 -1.86
N ILE A 299 -2.30 3.49 -3.09
CA ILE A 299 -3.38 4.40 -3.49
C ILE A 299 -4.51 3.54 -4.04
N VAL A 300 -5.68 3.63 -3.44
CA VAL A 300 -6.84 2.79 -3.80
C VAL A 300 -8.05 3.68 -4.07
N PRO A 301 -8.74 3.50 -5.22
CA PRO A 301 -10.02 4.15 -5.44
C PRO A 301 -10.97 3.86 -4.27
N PHE A 302 -11.56 4.90 -3.68
CA PHE A 302 -12.40 4.77 -2.51
C PHE A 302 -13.87 4.88 -2.88
N PRO A 303 -14.61 3.75 -2.96
CA PRO A 303 -16.03 3.77 -3.23
C PRO A 303 -16.79 4.56 -2.16
N ASN A 304 -17.73 5.39 -2.58
CA ASN A 304 -18.58 6.18 -1.70
C ASN A 304 -19.98 6.36 -2.28
N GLU A 305 -20.96 6.68 -1.43
CA GLU A 305 -22.38 6.87 -1.85
C GLU A 305 -22.59 8.10 -2.74
N GLU A 306 -21.69 9.06 -2.69
CA GLU A 306 -21.82 10.36 -3.36
C GLU A 306 -21.29 10.30 -4.80
N GLY A 307 -20.68 9.17 -5.21
CA GLY A 307 -20.07 9.01 -6.53
C GLY A 307 -18.87 9.94 -6.78
N ARG A 308 -18.24 10.46 -5.72
CA ARG A 308 -17.04 11.30 -5.83
C ARG A 308 -15.81 10.46 -6.20
N GLU A 309 -14.94 11.03 -7.01
CA GLU A 309 -13.61 10.47 -7.29
C GLU A 309 -12.69 10.59 -6.09
N MET A 310 -12.89 9.72 -5.10
CA MET A 310 -12.09 9.65 -3.89
C MET A 310 -11.07 8.53 -3.94
N TYR A 311 -9.98 8.73 -3.19
CA TYR A 311 -8.91 7.75 -3.05
C TYR A 311 -8.47 7.65 -1.59
N ARG A 312 -8.17 6.44 -1.14
CA ARG A 312 -7.40 6.19 0.09
C ARG A 312 -5.93 6.14 -0.28
N VAL A 313 -5.10 6.94 0.38
CA VAL A 313 -3.64 6.93 0.26
C VAL A 313 -3.07 6.48 1.59
N ASN A 314 -2.57 5.26 1.63
CA ASN A 314 -1.91 4.67 2.81
C ASN A 314 -0.41 4.61 2.57
N PHE A 315 0.40 4.99 3.56
CA PHE A 315 1.86 4.96 3.44
C PHE A 315 2.53 4.90 4.82
N ARG A 316 3.78 4.48 4.83
CA ARG A 316 4.65 4.60 5.99
C ARG A 316 5.35 5.95 5.96
N GLN A 317 5.20 6.72 7.03
CA GLN A 317 5.89 7.99 7.23
C GLN A 317 6.97 7.82 8.29
N ASP A 318 8.22 8.08 7.90
CA ASP A 318 9.34 8.25 8.82
C ASP A 318 9.60 9.75 8.95
N TYR A 319 9.34 10.29 10.15
CA TYR A 319 9.39 11.71 10.46
C TYR A 319 10.43 11.98 11.54
N LYS A 320 11.28 12.96 11.30
CA LYS A 320 12.28 13.44 12.26
C LYS A 320 12.30 14.96 12.25
N ALA A 321 12.11 15.56 13.43
CA ALA A 321 12.27 16.99 13.66
C ALA A 321 13.55 17.22 14.48
N SER A 322 14.27 18.29 14.17
CA SER A 322 15.49 18.70 14.89
C SER A 322 15.49 20.20 15.16
N LEU A 323 15.96 20.60 16.34
CA LEU A 323 16.13 21.99 16.72
C LEU A 323 17.59 22.17 17.18
N ASN A 324 18.29 23.14 16.60
CA ASN A 324 19.71 23.41 16.90
C ASN A 324 20.59 22.14 16.80
N GLY A 325 20.38 21.33 15.76
CA GLY A 325 21.14 20.09 15.52
C GLY A 325 20.78 18.90 16.42
N ARG A 326 19.84 19.06 17.37
CA ARG A 326 19.37 17.99 18.25
C ARG A 326 18.00 17.52 17.84
N VAL A 327 17.80 16.19 17.79
CA VAL A 327 16.48 15.59 17.52
C VAL A 327 15.53 15.95 18.65
N SER A 328 14.45 16.67 18.30
CA SER A 328 13.38 17.07 19.22
C SER A 328 12.21 16.07 19.19
N PHE A 329 11.96 15.44 18.04
CA PHE A 329 10.91 14.45 17.86
C PHE A 329 11.23 13.52 16.72
N SER A 330 10.84 12.24 16.85
CA SER A 330 10.85 11.27 15.75
C SER A 330 9.67 10.32 15.84
N SER A 331 9.18 9.86 14.69
CA SER A 331 8.12 8.86 14.61
C SER A 331 8.23 8.04 13.33
N ASN A 332 7.81 6.79 13.41
CA ASN A 332 7.66 5.91 12.25
C ASN A 332 6.33 5.18 12.39
N HIS A 333 5.37 5.52 11.55
CA HIS A 333 4.03 4.92 11.61
C HIS A 333 3.37 4.93 10.23
N ARG A 334 2.31 4.13 10.09
CA ARG A 334 1.44 4.19 8.91
C ARG A 334 0.50 5.39 9.03
N LYS A 335 0.27 6.06 7.92
CA LYS A 335 -0.63 7.20 7.79
C LYS A 335 -1.65 6.91 6.70
N ASP A 336 -2.91 7.29 6.98
CA ASP A 336 -3.99 7.28 6.01
C ASP A 336 -4.38 8.70 5.67
N LEU A 337 -4.45 8.99 4.37
CA LEU A 337 -5.11 10.18 3.83
C LEU A 337 -6.28 9.72 2.97
N TYR A 338 -7.39 10.45 3.06
CA TYR A 338 -8.51 10.32 2.14
C TYR A 338 -8.53 11.58 1.29
N VAL A 339 -8.38 11.41 -0.01
CA VAL A 339 -8.15 12.52 -0.92
C VAL A 339 -9.10 12.46 -2.11
N TRP A 340 -9.28 13.59 -2.77
CA TRP A 340 -9.90 13.67 -4.09
C TRP A 340 -9.04 14.53 -5.01
N LEU A 341 -9.37 14.53 -6.31
CA LEU A 341 -8.69 15.37 -7.29
C LEU A 341 -9.59 16.54 -7.69
N GLU A 342 -9.16 17.74 -7.38
CA GLU A 342 -9.81 18.97 -7.82
C GLU A 342 -9.00 19.60 -8.95
N ASN A 343 -9.50 19.53 -10.18
CA ASN A 343 -8.78 20.01 -11.37
C ASN A 343 -7.35 19.44 -11.47
N GLY A 344 -7.18 18.15 -11.17
CA GLY A 344 -5.89 17.45 -11.16
C GLY A 344 -5.00 17.73 -9.96
N LYS A 345 -5.46 18.49 -8.95
CA LYS A 345 -4.75 18.75 -7.70
C LYS A 345 -5.32 17.88 -6.58
N MET A 346 -4.43 17.24 -5.85
CA MET A 346 -4.81 16.46 -4.67
C MET A 346 -5.33 17.38 -3.55
N LYS A 347 -6.52 17.08 -3.04
CA LYS A 347 -7.13 17.72 -1.87
C LYS A 347 -7.44 16.68 -0.79
N ILE A 348 -7.04 16.94 0.43
CA ILE A 348 -7.20 16.03 1.58
C ILE A 348 -8.53 16.31 2.26
N LEU A 349 -9.36 15.26 2.38
CA LEU A 349 -10.65 15.27 3.05
C LEU A 349 -10.55 14.76 4.49
N SER A 350 -9.65 13.82 4.75
CA SER A 350 -9.43 13.28 6.10
C SER A 350 -8.01 12.77 6.26
N GLU A 351 -7.52 12.78 7.49
CA GLU A 351 -6.23 12.18 7.88
C GLU A 351 -6.28 11.56 9.28
N LYS A 352 -5.41 10.56 9.46
CA LYS A 352 -5.09 9.97 10.76
C LYS A 352 -3.90 10.68 11.38
#